data_e6961e5413567d0ea537da6dad09624e
#
_entry.id   e6961e5413567d0ea537da6dad09624e
#
_cell.length_a   1.000
_cell.length_b   1.000
_cell.length_c   1.000
_cell.angle_alpha   90.00
_cell.angle_beta   90.00
_cell.angle_gamma   90.00
#
_symmetry.space_group_name_H-M   'P 1'
#
loop_
_entity.id
_entity.type
_entity.pdbx_description
1 polymer ?
#
loop_
_entity_poly.entity_id
_entity_poly.type
_entity_poly.pdbx_seq_one_letter_code
_entity_poly.pdbx_strand_id
1 'polypeptide(L)'
;RSDDAYKGGGGLNDQTPWYQMEVFSLVNASVGNNDGAWYRGYQGISRVNTAIRAINKVDEEQYPLKQERLAEMRFLRGWIHFKMKRRWRWIPYIDETATPDDIAQISNHPEGMENDLPLWQKILDDFQFAAENLPERQDEVGRANKYVAKAYMANTLMWMAYPEDAKHQVTGIDQEKLTLALKQVNDIITEGGFKLADDYANNFMLEFDNASPESIWELQFTIDDGTPRGNLNEGNGLTAPWWNPYFSCCDFHKASYNLVNSFRVSDEGVPLFDNYNDAELQNNYNGYFNGMSFDPRLGHTVAVPGFPWKYQEVKFDSTGSRDPGIYGYMNSLKENVRTDSPGLWDEFWMFNSKNQMEVRYAEVLLWKAEILIKLNRHMEALPIINQLRERAAQSMDKLKLPNGMYPTNYKVEPYVDGENIDWNPDNAWKALMWENRLEFAMEGRRFYDLVRWGIAAETMNTYFDKESQRRPWLDVAYFTKGRDEYLPIPQAQMNWSQGVYVQNPGY
;
A
#
# COMPACT_ATOMS: atom_id res chain seq x y z
N ARG A 1 0.57 -8.70 4.96
CA ARG A 1 0.65 -8.54 6.42
C ARG A 1 -0.40 -7.54 6.90
N SER A 2 -1.69 -7.82 6.74
CA SER A 2 -2.77 -7.01 7.32
C SER A 2 -4.04 -7.86 7.45
N ASP A 3 -5.04 -7.29 8.09
CA ASP A 3 -6.37 -7.86 8.24
C ASP A 3 -7.19 -7.89 6.93
N ASP A 4 -6.64 -7.36 5.84
CA ASP A 4 -7.34 -7.26 4.54
C ASP A 4 -7.10 -8.45 3.61
N ALA A 5 -5.99 -9.18 3.76
CA ALA A 5 -5.62 -10.19 2.79
C ALA A 5 -5.07 -11.47 3.43
N TYR A 6 -5.41 -12.60 2.82
CA TYR A 6 -4.70 -13.86 3.01
C TYR A 6 -3.55 -13.99 2.01
N LYS A 7 -2.56 -14.80 2.38
CA LYS A 7 -1.46 -15.14 1.48
C LYS A 7 -1.95 -15.75 0.15
N GLY A 8 -2.86 -16.70 0.20
CA GLY A 8 -3.31 -17.42 -0.98
C GLY A 8 -2.35 -18.51 -1.47
N GLY A 9 -2.46 -18.85 -2.76
CA GLY A 9 -1.69 -19.91 -3.40
C GLY A 9 -2.23 -21.32 -3.15
N GLY A 10 -1.43 -22.36 -3.40
CA GLY A 10 -1.80 -23.77 -3.29
C GLY A 10 -1.56 -24.37 -1.90
N GLY A 11 -2.08 -23.73 -0.85
CA GLY A 11 -1.96 -24.18 0.53
C GLY A 11 -0.86 -23.48 1.34
N LEU A 12 -0.74 -23.83 2.62
CA LEU A 12 0.14 -23.15 3.56
C LEU A 12 1.62 -23.27 3.18
N ASN A 13 2.01 -24.39 2.58
CA ASN A 13 3.39 -24.67 2.19
C ASN A 13 3.80 -24.04 0.85
N ASP A 14 2.86 -23.52 0.09
CA ASP A 14 3.17 -22.75 -1.12
C ASP A 14 3.68 -21.38 -0.69
N GLN A 15 4.97 -21.10 -0.88
CA GLN A 15 5.64 -19.92 -0.33
C GLN A 15 5.56 -19.86 1.21
N THR A 16 6.07 -20.88 1.89
CA THR A 16 6.13 -20.94 3.36
C THR A 16 6.61 -19.65 4.05
N PRO A 17 7.61 -18.91 3.54
CA PRO A 17 8.01 -17.64 4.14
C PRO A 17 6.89 -16.60 4.20
N TRP A 18 6.02 -16.57 3.20
CA TRP A 18 4.88 -15.63 3.18
C TRP A 18 3.81 -16.04 4.19
N TYR A 19 3.57 -17.35 4.37
CA TYR A 19 2.72 -17.84 5.45
C TYR A 19 3.27 -17.46 6.83
N GLN A 20 4.57 -17.62 7.05
CA GLN A 20 5.20 -17.21 8.30
C GLN A 20 5.02 -15.71 8.58
N MET A 21 5.17 -14.87 7.52
CA MET A 21 4.96 -13.42 7.63
C MET A 21 3.48 -13.06 7.84
N GLU A 22 2.54 -13.86 7.34
CA GLU A 22 1.10 -13.65 7.51
C GLU A 22 0.65 -13.90 8.94
N VAL A 23 1.14 -14.97 9.58
CA VAL A 23 0.74 -15.34 10.94
C VAL A 23 1.57 -14.64 12.04
N PHE A 24 2.62 -13.91 11.70
CA PHE A 24 3.54 -13.18 12.57
C PHE A 24 4.29 -14.03 13.58
N SER A 25 3.61 -14.85 14.36
CA SER A 25 4.20 -15.71 15.43
C SER A 25 5.37 -16.58 14.95
N LEU A 26 5.43 -16.92 13.67
CA LEU A 26 6.47 -17.77 13.08
C LEU A 26 7.61 -16.98 12.44
N VAL A 27 7.59 -15.64 12.49
CA VAL A 27 8.64 -14.79 11.91
C VAL A 27 9.90 -14.85 12.79
N ASN A 28 11.05 -15.02 12.15
CA ASN A 28 12.37 -14.96 12.77
C ASN A 28 13.40 -14.37 11.79
N ALA A 29 14.62 -14.09 12.23
CA ALA A 29 15.66 -13.46 11.42
C ALA A 29 16.06 -14.25 10.16
N SER A 30 15.76 -15.56 10.12
CA SER A 30 16.03 -16.44 8.98
C SER A 30 14.83 -16.65 8.07
N VAL A 31 13.71 -15.94 8.27
CA VAL A 31 12.54 -16.07 7.42
C VAL A 31 12.91 -15.76 5.96
N GLY A 32 12.56 -16.67 5.06
CA GLY A 32 12.89 -16.55 3.63
C GLY A 32 12.32 -15.29 2.97
N ASN A 33 12.88 -14.89 1.86
CA ASN A 33 12.54 -13.66 1.11
C ASN A 33 12.86 -12.33 1.84
N ASN A 34 13.13 -12.34 3.15
CA ASN A 34 13.47 -11.14 3.90
C ASN A 34 14.86 -10.61 3.52
N ASP A 35 15.86 -11.50 3.47
CA ASP A 35 17.22 -11.15 3.04
C ASP A 35 17.29 -10.68 1.58
N GLY A 36 16.59 -11.36 0.68
CA GLY A 36 16.51 -10.95 -0.73
C GLY A 36 15.94 -9.55 -0.93
N ALA A 37 14.95 -9.16 -0.15
CA ALA A 37 14.39 -7.79 -0.20
C ALA A 37 15.37 -6.75 0.35
N TRP A 38 16.10 -7.06 1.42
CA TRP A 38 17.18 -6.21 1.94
C TRP A 38 18.28 -6.03 0.92
N TYR A 39 18.79 -7.12 0.35
CA TYR A 39 19.85 -7.10 -0.65
C TYR A 39 19.46 -6.24 -1.88
N ARG A 40 18.26 -6.43 -2.43
CA ARG A 40 17.78 -5.66 -3.58
C ARG A 40 17.64 -4.17 -3.26
N GLY A 41 17.21 -3.81 -2.06
CA GLY A 41 17.18 -2.43 -1.60
C GLY A 41 18.57 -1.79 -1.65
N TYR A 42 19.57 -2.40 -1.03
CA TYR A 42 20.93 -1.87 -1.03
C TYR A 42 21.63 -1.96 -2.40
N GLN A 43 21.28 -2.92 -3.23
CA GLN A 43 21.73 -2.94 -4.64
C GLN A 43 21.19 -1.69 -5.39
N GLY A 44 19.94 -1.32 -5.17
CA GLY A 44 19.36 -0.10 -5.72
C GLY A 44 20.09 1.15 -5.22
N ILE A 45 20.30 1.27 -3.90
CA ILE A 45 21.04 2.38 -3.27
C ILE A 45 22.47 2.48 -3.82
N SER A 46 23.18 1.37 -3.97
CA SER A 46 24.53 1.35 -4.53
C SER A 46 24.58 1.89 -5.97
N ARG A 47 23.62 1.51 -6.81
CA ARG A 47 23.49 2.02 -8.18
C ARG A 47 23.21 3.52 -8.21
N VAL A 48 22.28 3.99 -7.38
CA VAL A 48 21.95 5.41 -7.25
C VAL A 48 23.17 6.21 -6.78
N ASN A 49 23.85 5.77 -5.73
CA ASN A 49 25.06 6.45 -5.23
C ASN A 49 26.18 6.46 -6.27
N THR A 50 26.32 5.42 -7.08
CA THR A 50 27.27 5.39 -8.20
C THR A 50 26.92 6.43 -9.25
N ALA A 51 25.64 6.58 -9.59
CA ALA A 51 25.18 7.62 -10.51
C ALA A 51 25.42 9.03 -9.93
N ILE A 52 25.13 9.28 -8.65
CA ILE A 52 25.41 10.55 -7.98
C ILE A 52 26.90 10.91 -8.04
N ARG A 53 27.78 9.95 -7.72
CA ARG A 53 29.23 10.15 -7.83
C ARG A 53 29.69 10.49 -9.24
N ALA A 54 29.09 9.85 -10.25
CA ALA A 54 29.42 10.13 -11.66
C ALA A 54 28.95 11.53 -12.08
N ILE A 55 27.70 11.88 -11.77
CA ILE A 55 27.13 13.21 -12.09
C ILE A 55 27.89 14.32 -11.41
N ASN A 56 28.32 14.15 -10.15
CA ASN A 56 29.09 15.16 -9.42
C ASN A 56 30.44 15.51 -10.08
N LYS A 57 31.03 14.58 -10.85
CA LYS A 57 32.31 14.79 -11.56
C LYS A 57 32.18 15.58 -12.85
N VAL A 58 30.98 15.77 -13.38
CA VAL A 58 30.75 16.51 -14.61
C VAL A 58 30.51 17.99 -14.31
N ASP A 59 31.10 18.89 -15.09
CA ASP A 59 30.88 20.32 -14.96
C ASP A 59 29.45 20.69 -15.40
N GLU A 60 28.85 21.66 -14.73
CA GLU A 60 27.47 22.09 -15.01
C GLU A 60 27.34 22.72 -16.40
N GLU A 61 28.38 23.41 -16.87
CA GLU A 61 28.45 23.96 -18.24
C GLU A 61 28.40 22.85 -19.30
N GLN A 62 28.95 21.67 -19.00
CA GLN A 62 28.97 20.52 -19.92
C GLN A 62 27.68 19.70 -19.82
N TYR A 63 26.96 19.81 -18.71
CA TYR A 63 25.73 19.04 -18.47
C TYR A 63 24.65 19.91 -17.82
N PRO A 64 23.90 20.68 -18.59
CA PRO A 64 22.88 21.61 -18.06
C PRO A 64 21.79 20.95 -17.21
N LEU A 65 21.55 19.65 -17.39
CA LEU A 65 20.57 18.88 -16.59
C LEU A 65 21.18 18.30 -15.30
N LYS A 66 22.39 18.67 -14.93
CA LYS A 66 23.11 18.09 -13.77
C LYS A 66 22.27 18.13 -12.49
N GLN A 67 21.72 19.28 -12.15
CA GLN A 67 20.95 19.46 -10.90
C GLN A 67 19.67 18.62 -10.92
N GLU A 68 18.97 18.60 -12.04
CA GLU A 68 17.75 17.79 -12.21
C GLU A 68 18.06 16.29 -12.07
N ARG A 69 19.12 15.79 -12.71
CA ARG A 69 19.52 14.38 -12.61
C ARG A 69 20.03 13.99 -11.23
N LEU A 70 20.72 14.91 -10.53
CA LEU A 70 21.04 14.70 -9.11
C LEU A 70 19.78 14.59 -8.27
N ALA A 71 18.80 15.44 -8.54
CA ALA A 71 17.52 15.44 -7.82
C ALA A 71 16.73 14.15 -8.03
N GLU A 72 16.70 13.63 -9.26
CA GLU A 72 16.11 12.30 -9.53
C GLU A 72 16.83 11.18 -8.76
N MET A 73 18.14 11.19 -8.75
CA MET A 73 18.92 10.18 -8.03
C MET A 73 18.72 10.28 -6.52
N ARG A 74 18.71 11.48 -5.95
CA ARG A 74 18.42 11.67 -4.52
C ARG A 74 16.99 11.26 -4.18
N PHE A 75 16.01 11.58 -5.03
CA PHE A 75 14.65 11.07 -4.87
C PHE A 75 14.62 9.53 -4.81
N LEU A 76 15.26 8.85 -5.75
CA LEU A 76 15.28 7.38 -5.78
C LEU A 76 15.98 6.79 -4.55
N ARG A 77 17.07 7.42 -4.07
CA ARG A 77 17.75 7.01 -2.84
C ARG A 77 16.82 7.14 -1.62
N GLY A 78 16.21 8.30 -1.48
CA GLY A 78 15.22 8.57 -0.43
C GLY A 78 14.06 7.58 -0.46
N TRP A 79 13.52 7.30 -1.65
CA TRP A 79 12.42 6.36 -1.85
C TRP A 79 12.78 4.92 -1.46
N ILE A 80 13.95 4.43 -1.83
CA ILE A 80 14.39 3.08 -1.45
C ILE A 80 14.59 3.01 0.06
N HIS A 81 15.30 3.98 0.66
CA HIS A 81 15.47 4.03 2.13
C HIS A 81 14.14 4.14 2.86
N PHE A 82 13.20 4.95 2.38
CA PHE A 82 11.85 5.08 2.93
C PHE A 82 11.11 3.74 2.96
N LYS A 83 11.11 3.00 1.85
CA LYS A 83 10.50 1.66 1.76
C LYS A 83 11.16 0.67 2.70
N MET A 84 12.49 0.67 2.76
CA MET A 84 13.26 -0.19 3.65
C MET A 84 13.00 0.16 5.12
N LYS A 85 13.01 1.44 5.46
CA LYS A 85 12.81 1.89 6.84
C LYS A 85 11.43 1.50 7.38
N ARG A 86 10.37 1.62 6.60
CA ARG A 86 9.02 1.16 6.99
C ARG A 86 8.94 -0.35 7.20
N ARG A 87 9.87 -1.13 6.63
CA ARG A 87 9.90 -2.58 6.74
C ARG A 87 10.73 -3.09 7.91
N TRP A 88 11.87 -2.43 8.19
CA TRP A 88 12.85 -2.88 9.20
C TRP A 88 13.12 -1.86 10.31
N ARG A 89 12.58 -0.67 10.21
CA ARG A 89 12.83 0.48 11.09
C ARG A 89 14.30 0.90 11.13
N TRP A 90 15.19 0.03 11.64
CA TRP A 90 16.61 0.30 11.81
C TRP A 90 17.39 -0.23 10.62
N ILE A 91 17.82 0.69 9.74
CA ILE A 91 18.59 0.39 8.53
C ILE A 91 19.81 1.32 8.48
N PRO A 92 20.99 0.87 7.98
CA PRO A 92 22.08 1.79 7.71
C PRO A 92 21.70 2.74 6.56
N TYR A 93 21.85 4.05 6.79
CA TYR A 93 21.71 5.03 5.71
C TYR A 93 23.05 5.16 4.98
N ILE A 94 23.10 4.78 3.72
CA ILE A 94 24.30 4.77 2.90
C ILE A 94 24.14 5.78 1.76
N ASP A 95 24.98 6.82 1.79
CA ASP A 95 25.03 7.84 0.74
C ASP A 95 26.25 7.68 -0.18
N GLU A 96 26.43 8.60 -1.11
CA GLU A 96 27.49 8.58 -2.12
C GLU A 96 28.89 8.80 -1.55
N THR A 97 29.01 9.22 -0.31
CA THR A 97 30.33 9.46 0.35
C THR A 97 30.93 8.18 0.92
N ALA A 98 30.08 7.18 1.18
CA ALA A 98 30.54 5.90 1.73
C ALA A 98 31.39 5.13 0.71
N THR A 99 32.57 4.71 1.14
CA THR A 99 33.45 3.83 0.37
C THR A 99 33.13 2.36 0.64
N PRO A 100 33.56 1.42 -0.23
CA PRO A 100 33.39 -0.01 0.04
C PRO A 100 33.94 -0.47 1.41
N ASP A 101 35.01 0.15 1.88
CA ASP A 101 35.63 -0.18 3.17
C ASP A 101 34.80 0.36 4.35
N ASP A 102 34.11 1.49 4.17
CA ASP A 102 33.28 2.10 5.20
C ASP A 102 31.95 1.38 5.40
N ILE A 103 31.37 0.84 4.34
CA ILE A 103 30.01 0.26 4.33
C ILE A 103 29.83 -0.79 5.44
N ALA A 104 30.83 -1.63 5.65
CA ALA A 104 30.80 -2.66 6.69
C ALA A 104 30.81 -2.10 8.12
N GLN A 105 31.17 -0.83 8.31
CA GLN A 105 31.26 -0.15 9.59
C GLN A 105 30.08 0.80 9.85
N ILE A 106 29.20 1.03 8.86
CA ILE A 106 28.02 1.88 9.02
C ILE A 106 26.95 1.10 9.78
N SER A 107 26.74 1.44 11.05
CA SER A 107 25.70 0.81 11.88
C SER A 107 24.29 1.12 11.37
N ASN A 108 23.38 0.16 11.49
CA ASN A 108 21.96 0.38 11.33
C ASN A 108 21.36 1.13 12.54
N HIS A 109 22.00 1.07 13.69
CA HIS A 109 21.62 1.74 14.93
C HIS A 109 22.85 2.44 15.54
N PRO A 110 23.22 3.63 15.05
CA PRO A 110 24.38 4.37 15.53
C PRO A 110 24.35 4.61 17.04
N GLU A 111 25.51 4.54 17.68
CA GLU A 111 25.65 4.78 19.12
C GLU A 111 25.12 6.18 19.49
N GLY A 112 24.40 6.27 20.60
CA GLY A 112 23.76 7.52 21.06
C GLY A 112 22.45 7.87 20.34
N MET A 113 21.98 7.06 19.41
CA MET A 113 20.69 7.28 18.75
C MET A 113 19.56 6.68 19.61
N GLU A 114 18.88 7.53 20.39
CA GLU A 114 17.77 7.12 21.25
C GLU A 114 16.48 6.84 20.48
N ASN A 115 16.33 7.44 19.30
CA ASN A 115 15.18 7.30 18.42
C ASN A 115 15.61 7.35 16.95
N ASP A 116 14.69 7.05 16.05
CA ASP A 116 14.97 6.94 14.61
C ASP A 116 14.72 8.22 13.80
N LEU A 117 14.44 9.36 14.46
CA LEU A 117 14.23 10.65 13.80
C LEU A 117 15.41 11.11 12.95
N PRO A 118 16.69 10.96 13.38
CA PRO A 118 17.82 11.33 12.53
C PRO A 118 17.89 10.55 11.22
N LEU A 119 17.46 9.30 11.22
CA LEU A 119 17.39 8.50 9.99
C LEU A 119 16.25 8.96 9.07
N TRP A 120 15.08 9.26 9.65
CA TRP A 120 14.00 9.90 8.91
C TRP A 120 14.40 11.26 8.32
N GLN A 121 15.20 12.05 9.06
CA GLN A 121 15.66 13.35 8.57
C GLN A 121 16.54 13.21 7.32
N LYS A 122 17.46 12.26 7.27
CA LYS A 122 18.28 11.99 6.07
C LYS A 122 17.44 11.62 4.86
N ILE A 123 16.38 10.83 5.06
CA ILE A 123 15.42 10.47 4.00
C ILE A 123 14.65 11.73 3.56
N LEU A 124 14.20 12.55 4.49
CA LEU A 124 13.50 13.80 4.23
C LEU A 124 14.40 14.79 3.44
N ASP A 125 15.68 14.89 3.79
CA ASP A 125 16.65 15.76 3.10
C ASP A 125 16.84 15.37 1.64
N ASP A 126 16.77 14.07 1.32
CA ASP A 126 16.81 13.61 -0.06
C ASP A 126 15.55 14.04 -0.84
N PHE A 127 14.37 13.91 -0.24
CA PHE A 127 13.13 14.36 -0.87
C PHE A 127 13.03 15.87 -0.97
N GLN A 128 13.54 16.61 0.04
CA GLN A 128 13.57 18.05 0.01
C GLN A 128 14.45 18.56 -1.14
N PHE A 129 15.66 18.04 -1.28
CA PHE A 129 16.52 18.39 -2.40
C PHE A 129 15.85 18.09 -3.75
N ALA A 130 15.16 16.95 -3.83
CA ALA A 130 14.42 16.58 -5.03
C ALA A 130 13.28 17.57 -5.33
N ALA A 131 12.49 17.96 -4.33
CA ALA A 131 11.40 18.92 -4.50
C ALA A 131 11.86 20.33 -4.91
N GLU A 132 13.07 20.72 -4.50
CA GLU A 132 13.67 22.00 -4.84
C GLU A 132 14.27 22.07 -6.25
N ASN A 133 14.71 20.92 -6.80
CA ASN A 133 15.49 20.85 -8.04
C ASN A 133 14.81 20.07 -9.18
N LEU A 134 13.70 19.38 -8.93
CA LEU A 134 12.93 18.72 -9.97
C LEU A 134 11.92 19.70 -10.62
N PRO A 135 11.67 19.57 -11.92
CA PRO A 135 10.62 20.33 -12.59
C PRO A 135 9.23 19.92 -12.08
N GLU A 136 8.25 20.78 -12.30
CA GLU A 136 6.84 20.50 -11.95
C GLU A 136 6.25 19.37 -12.79
N ARG A 137 6.74 19.18 -14.00
CA ARG A 137 6.35 18.11 -14.93
C ARG A 137 7.60 17.56 -15.62
N GLN A 138 7.57 16.30 -15.95
CA GLN A 138 8.59 15.63 -16.74
C GLN A 138 8.05 15.31 -18.14
N ASP A 139 8.91 15.39 -19.14
CA ASP A 139 8.57 15.02 -20.51
C ASP A 139 8.39 13.50 -20.66
N GLU A 140 9.13 12.72 -19.88
CA GLU A 140 9.06 11.26 -19.88
C GLU A 140 8.20 10.76 -18.72
N VAL A 141 7.23 9.90 -19.02
CA VAL A 141 6.38 9.27 -18.01
C VAL A 141 7.22 8.41 -17.04
N GLY A 142 6.77 8.31 -15.80
CA GLY A 142 7.44 7.52 -14.76
C GLY A 142 8.63 8.20 -14.09
N ARG A 143 9.15 9.32 -14.62
CA ARG A 143 10.16 10.12 -13.92
C ARG A 143 9.54 10.89 -12.77
N ALA A 144 10.27 10.94 -11.65
CA ALA A 144 9.85 11.75 -10.51
C ALA A 144 9.86 13.25 -10.87
N ASN A 145 8.86 13.98 -10.43
CA ASN A 145 8.76 15.42 -10.54
C ASN A 145 8.65 16.06 -9.15
N LYS A 146 8.58 17.38 -9.09
CA LYS A 146 8.47 18.16 -7.85
C LYS A 146 7.34 17.67 -6.92
N TYR A 147 6.18 17.35 -7.47
CA TYR A 147 5.02 16.95 -6.66
C TYR A 147 5.12 15.51 -6.15
N VAL A 148 5.78 14.62 -6.89
CA VAL A 148 6.16 13.29 -6.42
C VAL A 148 7.08 13.42 -5.20
N ALA A 149 8.11 14.28 -5.28
CA ALA A 149 9.01 14.53 -4.15
C ALA A 149 8.26 15.12 -2.94
N LYS A 150 7.37 16.12 -3.16
CA LYS A 150 6.53 16.68 -2.09
C LYS A 150 5.59 15.64 -1.45
N ALA A 151 5.05 14.70 -2.21
CA ALA A 151 4.21 13.62 -1.66
C ALA A 151 5.02 12.72 -0.71
N TYR A 152 6.26 12.37 -1.08
CA TYR A 152 7.13 11.59 -0.20
C TYR A 152 7.67 12.41 0.98
N MET A 153 7.89 13.73 0.84
CA MET A 153 8.13 14.62 1.98
C MET A 153 6.97 14.59 2.98
N ALA A 154 5.73 14.76 2.49
CA ALA A 154 4.53 14.71 3.33
C ALA A 154 4.42 13.38 4.07
N ASN A 155 4.56 12.26 3.36
CA ASN A 155 4.49 10.93 3.97
C ASN A 155 5.60 10.70 5.00
N THR A 156 6.84 11.15 4.71
CA THR A 156 7.96 11.05 5.66
C THR A 156 7.68 11.88 6.92
N LEU A 157 7.19 13.11 6.77
CA LEU A 157 6.80 13.97 7.89
C LEU A 157 5.65 13.37 8.70
N MET A 158 4.70 12.69 8.07
CA MET A 158 3.64 11.97 8.77
C MET A 158 4.20 10.80 9.60
N TRP A 159 5.21 10.07 9.11
CA TRP A 159 5.89 9.06 9.91
C TRP A 159 6.65 9.67 11.09
N MET A 160 7.33 10.80 10.89
CA MET A 160 8.02 11.55 11.95
C MET A 160 7.06 12.13 12.99
N ALA A 161 5.81 12.42 12.59
CA ALA A 161 4.78 12.96 13.49
C ALA A 161 4.24 11.95 14.51
N TYR A 162 4.52 10.67 14.32
CA TYR A 162 4.16 9.60 15.26
C TYR A 162 5.44 8.95 15.82
N PRO A 163 6.17 9.65 16.73
CA PRO A 163 7.43 9.15 17.25
C PRO A 163 7.22 7.86 18.05
N GLU A 164 8.13 6.92 17.87
CA GLU A 164 8.12 5.63 18.53
C GLU A 164 9.24 5.49 19.56
N ASP A 165 8.95 4.79 20.65
CA ASP A 165 9.96 4.37 21.61
C ASP A 165 10.82 3.18 21.12
N ALA A 166 11.74 2.71 21.96
CA ALA A 166 12.61 1.58 21.65
C ALA A 166 11.84 0.25 21.44
N LYS A 167 10.58 0.17 21.88
CA LYS A 167 9.68 -0.98 21.72
C LYS A 167 8.64 -0.78 20.62
N HIS A 168 8.90 0.07 19.66
CA HIS A 168 8.02 0.35 18.53
C HIS A 168 6.63 0.89 18.91
N GLN A 169 6.52 1.50 20.11
CA GLN A 169 5.25 2.07 20.53
C GLN A 169 5.20 3.57 20.24
N VAL A 170 4.14 4.00 19.58
CA VAL A 170 3.87 5.42 19.35
C VAL A 170 3.68 6.12 20.70
N THR A 171 4.48 7.15 20.96
CA THR A 171 4.54 7.84 22.25
C THR A 171 3.76 9.16 22.28
N GLY A 172 3.30 9.64 21.13
CA GLY A 172 2.55 10.88 21.02
C GLY A 172 2.39 11.34 19.59
N ILE A 173 1.97 12.60 19.44
CA ILE A 173 1.78 13.26 18.13
C ILE A 173 2.61 14.55 18.10
N ASP A 174 3.52 14.64 17.14
CA ASP A 174 4.30 15.87 16.86
C ASP A 174 3.49 16.78 15.91
N GLN A 175 2.87 17.81 16.47
CA GLN A 175 2.04 18.76 15.71
C GLN A 175 2.86 19.65 14.76
N GLU A 176 4.15 19.89 15.04
CA GLU A 176 5.01 20.64 14.14
C GLU A 176 5.26 19.85 12.85
N LYS A 177 5.57 18.55 12.95
CA LYS A 177 5.74 17.68 11.79
C LYS A 177 4.45 17.55 10.99
N LEU A 178 3.30 17.44 11.65
CA LEU A 178 1.99 17.46 10.96
C LEU A 178 1.75 18.78 10.22
N THR A 179 2.13 19.92 10.79
CA THR A 179 1.97 21.22 10.15
C THR A 179 2.88 21.36 8.93
N LEU A 180 4.11 20.85 8.99
CA LEU A 180 5.01 20.77 7.84
C LEU A 180 4.48 19.83 6.76
N ALA A 181 3.91 18.70 7.14
CA ALA A 181 3.26 17.78 6.20
C ALA A 181 2.05 18.44 5.52
N LEU A 182 1.21 19.15 6.28
CA LEU A 182 0.04 19.87 5.76
C LEU A 182 0.43 20.88 4.67
N LYS A 183 1.58 21.55 4.84
CA LYS A 183 2.09 22.47 3.81
C LYS A 183 2.37 21.73 2.50
N GLN A 184 3.09 20.60 2.53
CA GLN A 184 3.40 19.82 1.34
C GLN A 184 2.13 19.29 0.66
N VAL A 185 1.19 18.79 1.44
CA VAL A 185 -0.10 18.30 0.97
C VAL A 185 -0.90 19.42 0.28
N ASN A 186 -0.97 20.61 0.90
CA ASN A 186 -1.66 21.75 0.30
C ASN A 186 -1.01 22.19 -1.01
N ASP A 187 0.32 22.24 -1.09
CA ASP A 187 1.04 22.58 -2.32
C ASP A 187 0.68 21.60 -3.47
N ILE A 188 0.60 20.29 -3.17
CA ILE A 188 0.17 19.30 -4.17
C ILE A 188 -1.27 19.54 -4.63
N ILE A 189 -2.17 19.82 -3.70
CA ILE A 189 -3.60 20.03 -3.99
C ILE A 189 -3.83 21.29 -4.81
N THR A 190 -3.13 22.39 -4.50
CA THR A 190 -3.38 23.70 -5.12
C THR A 190 -2.60 23.94 -6.40
N GLU A 191 -1.42 23.32 -6.54
CA GLU A 191 -0.48 23.61 -7.62
C GLU A 191 -0.25 22.39 -8.56
N GLY A 192 -0.44 21.15 -8.05
CA GLY A 192 -0.07 19.93 -8.76
C GLY A 192 -0.98 19.60 -9.95
N GLY A 193 -2.19 20.14 -10.00
CA GLY A 193 -3.16 19.89 -11.08
C GLY A 193 -3.78 18.50 -11.07
N PHE A 194 -3.65 17.77 -9.95
CA PHE A 194 -4.27 16.46 -9.76
C PHE A 194 -5.73 16.57 -9.33
N LYS A 195 -6.54 15.58 -9.64
CA LYS A 195 -7.93 15.47 -9.19
C LYS A 195 -8.32 14.00 -9.01
N LEU A 196 -9.40 13.73 -8.27
CA LEU A 196 -9.98 12.39 -8.25
C LEU A 196 -10.41 11.98 -9.65
N ALA A 197 -10.20 10.72 -10.01
CA ALA A 197 -10.76 10.15 -11.24
C ALA A 197 -12.29 10.18 -11.17
N ASP A 198 -12.94 10.50 -12.27
CA ASP A 198 -14.41 10.59 -12.32
C ASP A 198 -15.08 9.22 -12.01
N ASP A 199 -14.39 8.12 -12.29
CA ASP A 199 -14.78 6.77 -11.92
C ASP A 199 -13.61 6.06 -11.21
N TYR A 200 -13.87 5.48 -10.04
CA TYR A 200 -12.89 4.75 -9.23
C TYR A 200 -12.16 3.65 -9.99
N ALA A 201 -12.87 2.97 -10.90
CA ALA A 201 -12.33 1.89 -11.73
C ALA A 201 -11.13 2.32 -12.56
N ASN A 202 -11.10 3.59 -13.00
CA ASN A 202 -10.07 4.10 -13.90
C ASN A 202 -8.66 4.04 -13.28
N ASN A 203 -8.55 4.03 -11.94
CA ASN A 203 -7.28 3.86 -11.25
C ASN A 203 -6.69 2.44 -11.37
N PHE A 204 -7.47 1.46 -11.81
CA PHE A 204 -7.08 0.05 -11.81
C PHE A 204 -7.23 -0.64 -13.17
N MET A 205 -7.50 0.12 -14.22
CA MET A 205 -7.62 -0.38 -15.60
C MET A 205 -6.36 -0.02 -16.38
N LEU A 206 -5.84 -0.97 -17.16
CA LEU A 206 -4.63 -0.79 -17.98
C LEU A 206 -4.74 0.40 -18.94
N GLU A 207 -5.94 0.64 -19.46
CA GLU A 207 -6.22 1.71 -20.43
C GLU A 207 -6.02 3.11 -19.85
N PHE A 208 -5.95 3.21 -18.51
CA PHE A 208 -5.73 4.48 -17.80
C PHE A 208 -4.33 4.59 -17.18
N ASP A 209 -3.44 3.62 -17.41
CA ASP A 209 -2.04 3.74 -17.03
C ASP A 209 -1.46 5.01 -17.65
N ASN A 210 -0.80 5.83 -16.83
CA ASN A 210 -0.30 7.18 -17.18
C ASN A 210 -1.38 8.21 -17.59
N ALA A 211 -2.66 7.88 -17.57
CA ALA A 211 -3.76 8.76 -17.96
C ALA A 211 -4.72 9.09 -16.81
N SER A 212 -4.66 8.38 -15.69
CA SER A 212 -5.48 8.70 -14.52
C SER A 212 -5.11 10.06 -13.95
N PRO A 213 -6.09 10.98 -13.76
CA PRO A 213 -5.83 12.28 -13.14
C PRO A 213 -5.47 12.18 -11.65
N GLU A 214 -5.66 11.01 -11.03
CA GLU A 214 -5.22 10.73 -9.67
C GLU A 214 -3.76 10.35 -9.59
N SER A 215 -3.15 9.86 -10.66
CA SER A 215 -1.78 9.36 -10.63
C SER A 215 -0.80 10.50 -10.36
N ILE A 216 -0.16 10.45 -9.18
CA ILE A 216 0.96 11.33 -8.84
C ILE A 216 2.24 10.66 -9.28
N TRP A 217 2.38 9.35 -9.06
CA TRP A 217 3.52 8.58 -9.53
C TRP A 217 3.19 7.11 -9.72
N GLU A 218 3.63 6.57 -10.86
CA GLU A 218 3.49 5.16 -11.24
C GLU A 218 4.85 4.55 -11.59
N LEU A 219 5.09 3.34 -11.12
CA LEU A 219 6.15 2.50 -11.64
C LEU A 219 5.72 1.93 -12.99
N GLN A 220 6.58 2.12 -13.99
CA GLN A 220 6.28 1.78 -15.37
C GLN A 220 6.60 0.31 -15.65
N PHE A 221 5.64 -0.38 -16.26
CA PHE A 221 5.82 -1.73 -16.77
C PHE A 221 5.49 -1.77 -18.26
N THR A 222 6.07 -2.72 -18.97
CA THR A 222 5.95 -2.81 -20.43
C THR A 222 5.79 -4.27 -20.88
N ILE A 223 5.12 -4.44 -22.01
CA ILE A 223 5.07 -5.65 -22.81
C ILE A 223 5.42 -5.29 -24.26
N ASP A 224 6.00 -6.20 -25.02
CA ASP A 224 6.34 -5.99 -26.44
C ASP A 224 7.21 -4.74 -26.70
N ASP A 225 8.10 -4.42 -25.79
CA ASP A 225 9.00 -3.26 -25.85
C ASP A 225 10.29 -3.50 -26.66
N GLY A 226 10.34 -4.58 -27.42
CA GLY A 226 11.51 -5.00 -28.21
C GLY A 226 12.49 -5.91 -27.46
N THR A 227 12.25 -6.16 -26.17
CA THR A 227 12.93 -7.22 -25.40
C THR A 227 12.11 -8.51 -25.40
N PRO A 228 12.70 -9.68 -25.06
CA PRO A 228 11.98 -10.96 -25.14
C PRO A 228 10.73 -11.07 -24.28
N ARG A 229 10.63 -10.31 -23.18
CA ARG A 229 9.51 -10.36 -22.23
C ARG A 229 8.90 -9.00 -21.92
N GLY A 230 9.55 -7.92 -22.29
CA GLY A 230 9.25 -6.62 -21.72
C GLY A 230 9.70 -6.50 -20.25
N ASN A 231 9.31 -5.41 -19.60
CA ASN A 231 9.46 -5.18 -18.17
C ASN A 231 8.12 -5.44 -17.48
N LEU A 232 7.75 -6.71 -17.32
CA LEU A 232 6.45 -7.12 -16.79
C LEU A 232 6.34 -6.95 -15.27
N ASN A 233 5.15 -6.67 -14.79
CA ASN A 233 4.80 -6.68 -13.38
C ASN A 233 4.61 -8.12 -12.88
N GLU A 234 5.69 -8.71 -12.43
CA GLU A 234 5.69 -10.10 -11.94
C GLU A 234 4.87 -10.25 -10.65
N GLY A 235 4.78 -9.19 -9.83
CA GLY A 235 3.97 -9.18 -8.62
C GLY A 235 2.49 -9.36 -8.94
N ASN A 236 1.98 -8.64 -9.93
CA ASN A 236 0.59 -8.75 -10.36
C ASN A 236 0.25 -10.14 -10.91
N GLY A 237 1.16 -10.77 -11.64
CA GLY A 237 0.94 -12.12 -12.14
C GLY A 237 0.70 -13.15 -11.03
N LEU A 238 1.40 -13.01 -9.90
CA LEU A 238 1.19 -13.89 -8.75
C LEU A 238 -0.20 -13.76 -8.12
N THR A 239 -0.90 -12.65 -8.34
CA THR A 239 -2.25 -12.41 -7.80
C THR A 239 -3.36 -12.87 -8.74
N ALA A 240 -3.05 -13.25 -9.98
CA ALA A 240 -4.03 -13.74 -10.93
C ALA A 240 -4.71 -15.01 -10.38
N PRO A 241 -6.04 -15.17 -10.56
CA PRO A 241 -6.75 -16.36 -10.07
C PRO A 241 -6.32 -17.61 -10.84
N TRP A 242 -6.51 -18.76 -10.25
CA TRP A 242 -6.37 -20.06 -10.91
C TRP A 242 -7.65 -20.38 -11.69
N TRP A 243 -7.90 -19.67 -12.79
CA TRP A 243 -9.19 -19.62 -13.44
C TRP A 243 -9.14 -19.98 -14.94
N ASN A 244 -9.09 -21.26 -15.23
CA ASN A 244 -9.07 -21.77 -16.60
C ASN A 244 -10.42 -21.47 -17.31
N PRO A 245 -10.45 -21.02 -18.58
CA PRO A 245 -9.29 -20.89 -19.47
C PRO A 245 -8.57 -19.54 -19.42
N TYR A 246 -8.96 -18.62 -18.54
CA TYR A 246 -8.51 -17.23 -18.57
C TYR A 246 -7.15 -17.01 -17.92
N PHE A 247 -6.89 -17.68 -16.78
CA PHE A 247 -5.66 -17.52 -16.02
C PHE A 247 -5.20 -18.88 -15.50
N SER A 248 -3.87 -19.10 -15.48
CA SER A 248 -3.25 -20.38 -15.12
C SER A 248 -2.36 -20.36 -13.87
N CYS A 249 -2.22 -19.23 -13.22
CA CYS A 249 -1.42 -18.97 -12.02
C CYS A 249 -1.92 -17.72 -11.31
N CYS A 250 -1.70 -17.48 -10.05
CA CYS A 250 -1.12 -18.32 -8.99
C CYS A 250 -1.97 -18.26 -7.73
N ASP A 251 -2.99 -17.37 -7.67
CA ASP A 251 -4.03 -17.20 -6.64
C ASP A 251 -3.48 -16.73 -5.29
N PHE A 252 -2.40 -15.94 -5.29
CA PHE A 252 -1.91 -15.26 -4.10
C PHE A 252 -2.65 -13.93 -3.85
N HIS A 253 -2.44 -13.34 -2.67
CA HIS A 253 -3.00 -12.05 -2.25
C HIS A 253 -4.53 -12.03 -2.35
N LYS A 254 -5.18 -12.96 -1.66
CA LYS A 254 -6.63 -13.09 -1.66
C LYS A 254 -7.29 -12.18 -0.64
N ALA A 255 -8.43 -11.59 -1.00
CA ALA A 255 -9.20 -10.80 -0.06
C ALA A 255 -9.69 -11.64 1.14
N SER A 256 -9.45 -11.16 2.37
CA SER A 256 -9.96 -11.84 3.57
C SER A 256 -11.47 -11.65 3.72
N TYR A 257 -12.14 -12.52 4.47
CA TYR A 257 -13.55 -12.32 4.80
C TYR A 257 -13.74 -11.07 5.67
N ASN A 258 -12.77 -10.76 6.51
CA ASN A 258 -12.75 -9.53 7.28
C ASN A 258 -12.77 -8.29 6.37
N LEU A 259 -12.01 -8.28 5.28
CA LEU A 259 -12.06 -7.19 4.30
C LEU A 259 -13.43 -7.11 3.62
N VAL A 260 -13.96 -8.22 3.12
CA VAL A 260 -15.28 -8.24 2.44
C VAL A 260 -16.36 -7.66 3.37
N ASN A 261 -16.35 -8.08 4.64
CA ASN A 261 -17.28 -7.57 5.63
C ASN A 261 -17.08 -6.06 5.92
N SER A 262 -15.85 -5.53 5.78
CA SER A 262 -15.60 -4.10 6.03
C SER A 262 -16.31 -3.16 5.04
N PHE A 263 -16.72 -3.67 3.87
CA PHE A 263 -17.52 -2.91 2.92
C PHE A 263 -19.03 -2.89 3.24
N ARG A 264 -19.49 -3.59 4.28
CA ARG A 264 -20.89 -3.53 4.69
C ARG A 264 -21.26 -2.15 5.20
N VAL A 265 -22.45 -1.70 4.79
CA VAL A 265 -23.00 -0.41 5.18
C VAL A 265 -24.40 -0.57 5.77
N SER A 266 -24.82 0.41 6.54
CA SER A 266 -26.17 0.53 7.06
C SER A 266 -27.17 0.93 5.97
N ASP A 267 -28.44 1.00 6.34
CA ASP A 267 -29.52 1.48 5.45
C ASP A 267 -29.34 2.98 5.10
N GLU A 268 -28.57 3.72 5.88
CA GLU A 268 -28.17 5.13 5.61
C GLU A 268 -26.91 5.23 4.73
N GLY A 269 -26.31 4.10 4.30
CA GLY A 269 -25.14 4.10 3.44
C GLY A 269 -23.82 4.45 4.16
N VAL A 270 -23.76 4.35 5.49
CA VAL A 270 -22.56 4.55 6.29
C VAL A 270 -21.97 3.20 6.74
N PRO A 271 -20.63 3.08 6.93
CA PRO A 271 -20.02 1.83 7.36
C PRO A 271 -20.54 1.31 8.70
N LEU A 272 -20.62 0.00 8.82
CA LEU A 272 -20.99 -0.68 10.07
C LEU A 272 -19.76 -0.80 11.01
N PHE A 273 -19.17 0.30 11.37
CA PHE A 273 -17.89 0.40 12.08
C PHE A 273 -17.60 -0.68 13.13
N ASP A 274 -18.53 -0.93 14.05
CA ASP A 274 -18.30 -1.76 15.22
C ASP A 274 -18.79 -3.21 15.01
N ASN A 275 -19.78 -3.42 14.15
CA ASN A 275 -20.43 -4.71 13.92
C ASN A 275 -20.31 -5.20 12.45
N TYR A 276 -19.42 -4.60 11.69
CA TYR A 276 -19.21 -4.96 10.28
C TYR A 276 -18.89 -6.46 10.09
N ASN A 277 -18.15 -7.06 11.02
CA ASN A 277 -17.62 -8.42 10.92
C ASN A 277 -18.47 -9.47 11.67
N ASP A 278 -19.70 -9.14 12.05
CA ASP A 278 -20.64 -10.06 12.73
C ASP A 278 -21.34 -11.01 11.76
N ALA A 279 -21.33 -10.71 10.45
CA ALA A 279 -21.92 -11.57 9.45
C ALA A 279 -20.96 -12.68 9.01
N GLU A 280 -21.50 -13.89 8.85
CA GLU A 280 -20.74 -15.03 8.36
C GLU A 280 -20.93 -15.21 6.86
N LEU A 281 -19.83 -15.09 6.13
CA LEU A 281 -19.77 -15.36 4.70
C LEU A 281 -19.69 -16.88 4.50
N GLN A 282 -20.86 -17.51 4.43
CA GLN A 282 -20.99 -18.96 4.20
C GLN A 282 -20.87 -19.31 2.71
N ASN A 283 -20.96 -20.60 2.38
CA ASN A 283 -20.96 -21.10 0.99
C ASN A 283 -22.12 -20.58 0.11
N ASN A 284 -23.12 -19.92 0.70
CA ASN A 284 -24.22 -19.27 -0.02
C ASN A 284 -23.89 -17.79 -0.31
N TYR A 285 -22.96 -17.54 -1.22
CA TYR A 285 -22.57 -16.17 -1.61
C TYR A 285 -23.75 -15.34 -2.09
N ASN A 286 -24.66 -15.91 -2.90
CA ASN A 286 -25.82 -15.17 -3.40
C ASN A 286 -26.73 -14.69 -2.26
N GLY A 287 -27.00 -15.52 -1.27
CA GLY A 287 -27.80 -15.13 -0.10
C GLY A 287 -27.16 -14.01 0.72
N TYR A 288 -25.83 -14.11 0.93
CA TYR A 288 -25.07 -13.11 1.66
C TYR A 288 -25.11 -11.74 0.96
N PHE A 289 -24.76 -11.69 -0.33
CA PHE A 289 -24.69 -10.42 -1.06
C PHE A 289 -26.06 -9.82 -1.41
N ASN A 290 -27.09 -10.63 -1.56
CA ASN A 290 -28.47 -10.15 -1.79
C ASN A 290 -29.17 -9.66 -0.52
N GLY A 291 -28.73 -10.08 0.64
CA GLY A 291 -29.36 -9.75 1.94
C GLY A 291 -28.79 -8.53 2.64
N MET A 292 -27.75 -7.89 2.09
CA MET A 292 -27.02 -6.81 2.74
C MET A 292 -26.68 -5.71 1.76
N SER A 293 -26.31 -4.52 2.30
CA SER A 293 -25.84 -3.39 1.53
C SER A 293 -24.32 -3.24 1.66
N PHE A 294 -23.66 -2.86 0.57
CA PHE A 294 -22.21 -2.73 0.50
C PHE A 294 -21.79 -1.42 -0.16
N ASP A 295 -20.67 -0.86 0.30
CA ASP A 295 -19.95 0.19 -0.41
C ASP A 295 -19.54 -0.32 -1.81
N PRO A 296 -19.78 0.42 -2.89
CA PRO A 296 -19.51 -0.02 -4.25
C PRO A 296 -18.03 -0.33 -4.52
N ARG A 297 -17.10 0.21 -3.71
CA ARG A 297 -15.67 -0.13 -3.81
C ARG A 297 -15.39 -1.62 -3.58
N LEU A 298 -16.30 -2.37 -2.95
CA LEU A 298 -16.24 -3.84 -2.90
C LEU A 298 -16.08 -4.43 -4.30
N GLY A 299 -16.98 -4.06 -5.23
CA GLY A 299 -16.99 -4.60 -6.59
C GLY A 299 -15.80 -4.19 -7.45
N HIS A 300 -15.10 -3.14 -7.07
CA HIS A 300 -13.84 -2.70 -7.70
C HIS A 300 -12.60 -3.37 -7.11
N THR A 301 -12.70 -3.87 -5.88
CA THR A 301 -11.55 -4.36 -5.11
C THR A 301 -11.47 -5.87 -5.07
N VAL A 302 -12.63 -6.55 -4.95
CA VAL A 302 -12.72 -7.98 -4.68
C VAL A 302 -13.42 -8.70 -5.82
N ALA A 303 -12.78 -9.72 -6.35
CA ALA A 303 -13.42 -10.69 -7.24
C ALA A 303 -14.30 -11.64 -6.41
N VAL A 304 -15.61 -11.44 -6.51
CA VAL A 304 -16.63 -12.22 -5.83
C VAL A 304 -17.26 -13.19 -6.85
N PRO A 305 -17.39 -14.50 -6.54
CA PRO A 305 -18.08 -15.41 -7.44
C PRO A 305 -19.48 -14.91 -7.81
N GLY A 306 -19.75 -14.83 -9.12
CA GLY A 306 -20.99 -14.28 -9.67
C GLY A 306 -20.95 -12.80 -10.05
N PHE A 307 -19.91 -12.04 -9.62
CA PHE A 307 -19.73 -10.64 -9.99
C PHE A 307 -18.94 -10.51 -11.30
N PRO A 308 -19.05 -9.36 -12.01
CA PRO A 308 -18.25 -9.10 -13.21
C PRO A 308 -16.75 -9.13 -12.92
N TRP A 309 -15.99 -9.83 -13.76
CA TRP A 309 -14.52 -9.75 -13.71
C TRP A 309 -14.05 -8.48 -14.42
N LYS A 310 -13.34 -7.60 -13.71
CA LYS A 310 -12.73 -6.39 -14.30
C LYS A 310 -13.64 -5.66 -15.31
N TYR A 311 -14.91 -5.50 -14.92
CA TYR A 311 -15.92 -4.76 -15.69
C TYR A 311 -16.32 -5.41 -17.03
N GLN A 312 -16.06 -6.72 -17.17
CA GLN A 312 -16.44 -7.52 -18.33
C GLN A 312 -17.80 -8.19 -18.13
N GLU A 313 -18.40 -8.68 -19.21
CA GLU A 313 -19.58 -9.53 -19.13
C GLU A 313 -19.29 -10.91 -18.49
N VAL A 314 -18.01 -11.31 -18.51
CA VAL A 314 -17.56 -12.55 -17.85
C VAL A 314 -17.69 -12.37 -16.34
N LYS A 315 -18.33 -13.34 -15.71
CA LYS A 315 -18.49 -13.40 -14.25
C LYS A 315 -17.40 -14.26 -13.66
N PHE A 316 -16.74 -13.75 -12.62
CA PHE A 316 -15.84 -14.59 -11.83
C PHE A 316 -16.63 -15.75 -11.21
N ASP A 317 -16.05 -16.91 -11.13
CA ASP A 317 -16.68 -18.08 -10.52
C ASP A 317 -15.77 -18.78 -9.50
N SER A 318 -16.36 -19.70 -8.74
CA SER A 318 -15.66 -20.38 -7.65
C SER A 318 -14.51 -21.29 -8.09
N THR A 319 -14.43 -21.65 -9.38
CA THR A 319 -13.32 -22.45 -9.92
C THR A 319 -12.03 -21.64 -10.03
N GLY A 320 -12.11 -20.31 -9.94
CA GLY A 320 -10.98 -19.40 -9.95
C GLY A 320 -10.13 -19.40 -8.68
N SER A 321 -10.45 -20.22 -7.69
CA SER A 321 -9.69 -20.33 -6.46
C SER A 321 -8.92 -21.65 -6.41
N ARG A 322 -7.60 -21.55 -6.18
CA ARG A 322 -6.67 -22.70 -6.19
C ARG A 322 -6.85 -23.60 -4.97
N ASP A 323 -7.03 -23.00 -3.79
CA ASP A 323 -7.27 -23.74 -2.54
C ASP A 323 -8.39 -23.07 -1.71
N PRO A 324 -9.64 -23.23 -2.13
CA PRO A 324 -10.78 -22.60 -1.48
C PRO A 324 -11.07 -23.13 -0.07
N GLY A 325 -10.64 -24.36 0.23
CA GLY A 325 -10.78 -24.94 1.57
C GLY A 325 -9.96 -24.16 2.62
N ILE A 326 -8.80 -23.67 2.24
CA ILE A 326 -7.92 -22.88 3.11
C ILE A 326 -8.24 -21.39 3.00
N TYR A 327 -8.23 -20.82 1.79
CA TYR A 327 -8.25 -19.36 1.59
C TYR A 327 -9.60 -18.78 1.12
N GLY A 328 -10.61 -19.63 0.87
CA GLY A 328 -11.90 -19.19 0.34
C GLY A 328 -11.85 -18.84 -1.14
N TYR A 329 -12.94 -18.24 -1.62
CA TYR A 329 -13.18 -18.06 -3.04
C TYR A 329 -12.96 -16.63 -3.54
N MET A 330 -12.73 -15.65 -2.63
CA MET A 330 -12.54 -14.25 -2.99
C MET A 330 -11.12 -14.01 -3.50
N ASN A 331 -10.98 -13.18 -4.52
CA ASN A 331 -9.68 -12.82 -5.06
C ASN A 331 -9.51 -11.30 -5.14
N SER A 332 -8.31 -10.81 -5.40
CA SER A 332 -8.05 -9.40 -5.65
C SER A 332 -8.42 -9.03 -7.09
N LEU A 333 -8.95 -7.82 -7.29
CA LEU A 333 -9.23 -7.28 -8.62
C LEU A 333 -8.27 -6.17 -9.04
N LYS A 334 -7.82 -5.33 -8.11
CA LYS A 334 -7.08 -4.09 -8.44
C LYS A 334 -5.80 -4.36 -9.21
N GLU A 335 -5.06 -5.39 -8.84
CA GLU A 335 -3.77 -5.76 -9.44
C GLU A 335 -3.93 -6.47 -10.78
N ASN A 336 -5.08 -7.09 -10.99
CA ASN A 336 -5.36 -7.90 -12.16
C ASN A 336 -5.82 -7.06 -13.38
N VAL A 337 -5.72 -7.66 -14.55
CA VAL A 337 -6.20 -7.11 -15.83
C VAL A 337 -7.41 -7.89 -16.33
N ARG A 338 -8.02 -7.42 -17.41
CA ARG A 338 -9.09 -8.10 -18.12
C ARG A 338 -8.59 -9.42 -18.71
N THR A 339 -9.46 -10.40 -18.89
CA THR A 339 -9.12 -11.70 -19.50
C THR A 339 -8.66 -11.59 -20.97
N ASP A 340 -9.03 -10.49 -21.63
CA ASP A 340 -8.68 -10.17 -23.03
C ASP A 340 -7.69 -9.00 -23.13
N SER A 341 -6.99 -8.70 -22.04
CA SER A 341 -6.10 -7.53 -21.98
C SER A 341 -4.88 -7.69 -22.89
N PRO A 342 -4.54 -6.70 -23.72
CA PRO A 342 -3.30 -6.71 -24.50
C PRO A 342 -2.04 -6.61 -23.64
N GLY A 343 -2.18 -6.20 -22.38
CA GLY A 343 -1.08 -6.16 -21.42
C GLY A 343 -0.88 -7.46 -20.63
N LEU A 344 -1.68 -8.48 -20.88
CA LEU A 344 -1.51 -9.80 -20.27
C LEU A 344 -0.49 -10.63 -21.06
N TRP A 345 0.57 -11.05 -20.40
CA TRP A 345 1.50 -12.03 -20.95
C TRP A 345 0.97 -13.43 -20.67
N ASP A 346 0.32 -14.03 -21.68
CA ASP A 346 -0.40 -15.30 -21.61
C ASP A 346 0.56 -16.49 -21.62
N GLU A 347 1.35 -16.58 -20.56
CA GLU A 347 2.24 -17.69 -20.24
C GLU A 347 1.94 -18.16 -18.82
N PHE A 348 2.52 -19.26 -18.37
CA PHE A 348 2.20 -19.90 -17.10
C PHE A 348 2.09 -18.93 -15.89
N TRP A 349 2.93 -17.91 -15.83
CA TRP A 349 2.95 -16.98 -14.69
C TRP A 349 1.96 -15.81 -14.78
N MET A 350 1.26 -15.64 -15.89
CA MET A 350 0.24 -14.61 -16.09
C MET A 350 0.65 -13.20 -15.71
N PHE A 351 1.93 -12.86 -15.96
CA PHE A 351 2.44 -11.50 -15.71
C PHE A 351 1.72 -10.49 -16.59
N ASN A 352 1.68 -9.24 -16.17
CA ASN A 352 1.04 -8.19 -16.96
C ASN A 352 1.87 -6.90 -16.97
N SER A 353 1.54 -6.00 -17.89
CA SER A 353 2.21 -4.71 -18.03
C SER A 353 1.49 -3.57 -17.32
N LYS A 354 0.51 -3.86 -16.47
CA LYS A 354 -0.19 -2.83 -15.73
C LYS A 354 0.76 -2.11 -14.78
N ASN A 355 0.79 -0.78 -14.85
CA ASN A 355 1.58 0.05 -13.95
C ASN A 355 1.17 -0.13 -12.49
N GLN A 356 2.13 0.06 -11.59
CA GLN A 356 1.87 0.12 -10.17
C GLN A 356 1.80 1.57 -9.70
N MET A 357 0.65 1.99 -9.25
CA MET A 357 0.44 3.31 -8.68
C MET A 357 1.07 3.39 -7.28
N GLU A 358 2.15 4.16 -7.15
CA GLU A 358 2.88 4.34 -5.90
C GLU A 358 2.26 5.40 -5.00
N VAL A 359 1.75 6.48 -5.58
CA VAL A 359 1.01 7.54 -4.87
C VAL A 359 -0.10 8.07 -5.78
N ARG A 360 -1.30 8.20 -5.24
CA ARG A 360 -2.43 8.79 -5.94
C ARG A 360 -3.11 9.90 -5.13
N TYR A 361 -3.82 10.79 -5.81
CA TYR A 361 -4.39 12.00 -5.23
C TYR A 361 -5.33 11.75 -4.05
N ALA A 362 -6.10 10.67 -4.09
CA ALA A 362 -6.95 10.26 -2.96
C ALA A 362 -6.14 10.06 -1.68
N GLU A 363 -4.89 9.55 -1.78
CA GLU A 363 -4.00 9.38 -0.63
C GLU A 363 -3.60 10.72 -0.03
N VAL A 364 -3.30 11.71 -0.87
CA VAL A 364 -2.97 13.09 -0.44
C VAL A 364 -4.17 13.76 0.25
N LEU A 365 -5.38 13.53 -0.25
CA LEU A 365 -6.61 14.02 0.38
C LEU A 365 -6.82 13.40 1.78
N LEU A 366 -6.62 12.08 1.90
CA LEU A 366 -6.78 11.41 3.20
C LEU A 366 -5.65 11.75 4.17
N TRP A 367 -4.42 11.99 3.71
CA TRP A 367 -3.37 12.57 4.56
C TRP A 367 -3.78 13.96 5.07
N LYS A 368 -4.37 14.81 4.22
CA LYS A 368 -4.88 16.12 4.66
C LYS A 368 -5.95 15.96 5.74
N ALA A 369 -6.91 15.06 5.52
CA ALA A 369 -7.97 14.80 6.51
C ALA A 369 -7.39 14.29 7.84
N GLU A 370 -6.44 13.34 7.80
CA GLU A 370 -5.74 12.82 8.98
C GLU A 370 -5.04 13.94 9.75
N ILE A 371 -4.24 14.75 9.06
CA ILE A 371 -3.51 15.87 9.66
C ILE A 371 -4.47 16.86 10.32
N LEU A 372 -5.54 17.23 9.64
CA LEU A 372 -6.54 18.15 10.18
C LEU A 372 -7.21 17.61 11.45
N ILE A 373 -7.60 16.34 11.47
CA ILE A 373 -8.17 15.68 12.64
C ILE A 373 -7.18 15.72 13.81
N LYS A 374 -5.90 15.35 13.56
CA LYS A 374 -4.86 15.34 14.61
C LYS A 374 -4.45 16.73 15.09
N LEU A 375 -4.68 17.77 14.29
CA LEU A 375 -4.54 19.18 14.67
C LEU A 375 -5.82 19.76 15.31
N ASN A 376 -6.81 18.95 15.71
CA ASN A 376 -8.11 19.34 16.27
C ASN A 376 -8.97 20.21 15.32
N ARG A 377 -8.82 20.03 14.01
CA ARG A 377 -9.56 20.70 12.93
C ARG A 377 -10.47 19.70 12.19
N HIS A 378 -11.08 18.78 12.92
CA HIS A 378 -11.85 17.65 12.35
C HIS A 378 -13.03 18.10 11.47
N MET A 379 -13.65 19.28 11.73
CA MET A 379 -14.71 19.82 10.88
C MET A 379 -14.24 20.09 9.44
N GLU A 380 -12.95 20.43 9.24
CA GLU A 380 -12.39 20.66 7.91
C GLU A 380 -12.06 19.34 7.17
N ALA A 381 -11.96 18.24 7.89
CA ALA A 381 -11.75 16.91 7.31
C ALA A 381 -13.02 16.31 6.70
N LEU A 382 -14.21 16.66 7.22
CA LEU A 382 -15.50 16.13 6.77
C LEU A 382 -15.72 16.28 5.25
N PRO A 383 -15.64 17.50 4.66
CA PRO A 383 -15.84 17.66 3.22
C PRO A 383 -14.79 16.92 2.38
N ILE A 384 -13.57 16.72 2.90
CA ILE A 384 -12.51 15.99 2.19
C ILE A 384 -12.85 14.50 2.11
N ILE A 385 -13.26 13.91 3.23
CA ILE A 385 -13.69 12.51 3.27
C ILE A 385 -14.92 12.29 2.38
N ASN A 386 -15.87 13.23 2.41
CA ASN A 386 -17.08 13.15 1.60
C ASN A 386 -16.81 13.19 0.08
N GLN A 387 -15.76 13.89 -0.38
CA GLN A 387 -15.36 13.84 -1.80
C GLN A 387 -15.07 12.40 -2.29
N LEU A 388 -14.41 11.59 -1.46
CA LEU A 388 -14.13 10.19 -1.82
C LEU A 388 -15.40 9.34 -1.81
N ARG A 389 -16.29 9.57 -0.85
CA ARG A 389 -17.57 8.87 -0.75
C ARG A 389 -18.51 9.20 -1.92
N GLU A 390 -18.61 10.48 -2.29
CA GLU A 390 -19.36 10.94 -3.46
C GLU A 390 -18.81 10.32 -4.75
N ARG A 391 -17.47 10.29 -4.92
CA ARG A 391 -16.85 9.64 -6.06
C ARG A 391 -17.17 8.13 -6.06
N ALA A 392 -17.13 7.45 -4.92
CA ALA A 392 -17.50 6.04 -4.82
C ALA A 392 -18.98 5.81 -5.21
N ALA A 393 -19.89 6.69 -4.80
CA ALA A 393 -21.30 6.67 -5.19
C ALA A 393 -21.51 6.82 -6.71
N GLN A 394 -20.67 7.61 -7.36
CA GLN A 394 -20.73 7.84 -8.82
C GLN A 394 -20.06 6.73 -9.64
N SER A 395 -19.32 5.82 -9.00
CA SER A 395 -18.49 4.80 -9.67
C SER A 395 -19.16 3.44 -9.77
N MET A 396 -20.49 3.37 -9.91
CA MET A 396 -21.23 2.09 -9.90
C MET A 396 -21.49 1.52 -11.29
N ASP A 397 -21.49 2.32 -12.34
CA ASP A 397 -21.99 1.89 -13.67
C ASP A 397 -21.26 0.68 -14.23
N LYS A 398 -19.96 0.59 -14.04
CA LYS A 398 -19.13 -0.55 -14.48
C LYS A 398 -19.37 -1.85 -13.68
N LEU A 399 -20.08 -1.78 -12.55
CA LEU A 399 -20.35 -2.93 -11.69
C LEU A 399 -21.62 -3.70 -12.09
N LYS A 400 -22.34 -3.24 -13.10
CA LYS A 400 -23.56 -3.88 -13.57
C LYS A 400 -23.28 -5.23 -14.25
N LEU A 401 -24.16 -6.17 -14.00
CA LEU A 401 -24.27 -7.42 -14.75
C LEU A 401 -24.77 -7.16 -16.18
N PRO A 402 -24.63 -8.12 -17.13
CA PRO A 402 -25.13 -7.97 -18.50
C PRO A 402 -26.62 -7.64 -18.62
N ASN A 403 -27.41 -8.02 -17.62
CA ASN A 403 -28.86 -7.70 -17.55
C ASN A 403 -29.15 -6.30 -16.99
N GLY A 404 -28.13 -5.48 -16.74
CA GLY A 404 -28.26 -4.11 -16.21
C GLY A 404 -28.47 -4.01 -14.69
N MET A 405 -28.59 -5.13 -13.98
CA MET A 405 -28.75 -5.13 -12.52
C MET A 405 -27.38 -5.15 -11.82
N TYR A 406 -27.33 -4.68 -10.59
CA TYR A 406 -26.16 -4.84 -9.73
C TYR A 406 -26.15 -6.24 -9.09
N PRO A 407 -24.95 -6.83 -8.87
CA PRO A 407 -24.83 -8.16 -8.25
C PRO A 407 -25.14 -8.15 -6.75
N THR A 408 -25.20 -6.98 -6.14
CA THR A 408 -25.58 -6.76 -4.74
C THR A 408 -26.19 -5.36 -4.58
N ASN A 409 -26.73 -5.04 -3.38
CA ASN A 409 -27.21 -3.72 -3.11
C ASN A 409 -26.03 -2.78 -2.76
N TYR A 410 -25.56 -2.01 -3.75
CA TYR A 410 -24.53 -1.00 -3.53
C TYR A 410 -25.13 0.27 -2.96
N LYS A 411 -24.52 0.77 -1.88
CA LYS A 411 -24.92 2.01 -1.23
C LYS A 411 -23.74 2.69 -0.56
N VAL A 412 -23.61 3.98 -0.74
CA VAL A 412 -22.67 4.85 -0.01
C VAL A 412 -23.25 6.27 -0.01
N GLU A 413 -23.26 6.91 1.15
CA GLU A 413 -23.74 8.27 1.31
C GLU A 413 -22.66 9.11 2.01
N PRO A 414 -22.59 10.43 1.73
CA PRO A 414 -21.76 11.35 2.49
C PRO A 414 -22.10 11.31 3.99
N TYR A 415 -21.11 11.56 4.82
CA TYR A 415 -21.34 11.81 6.24
C TYR A 415 -22.00 13.17 6.42
N VAL A 416 -23.06 13.22 7.22
CA VAL A 416 -23.79 14.43 7.58
C VAL A 416 -23.86 14.51 9.10
N ASP A 417 -23.22 15.55 9.65
CA ASP A 417 -23.17 15.77 11.10
C ASP A 417 -24.57 15.97 11.68
N GLY A 418 -24.86 15.23 12.76
CA GLY A 418 -26.16 15.23 13.43
C GLY A 418 -27.26 14.44 12.71
N GLU A 419 -27.02 13.83 11.55
CA GLU A 419 -27.98 12.99 10.82
C GLU A 419 -27.58 11.52 10.81
N ASN A 420 -26.50 11.16 10.12
CA ASN A 420 -26.02 9.77 10.01
C ASN A 420 -24.72 9.49 10.76
N ILE A 421 -24.13 10.51 11.34
CA ILE A 421 -22.98 10.44 12.25
C ILE A 421 -22.98 11.66 13.19
N ASP A 422 -22.50 11.50 14.42
CA ASP A 422 -22.12 12.60 15.29
C ASP A 422 -20.65 12.94 15.02
N TRP A 423 -20.37 14.06 14.29
CA TRP A 423 -19.05 14.40 13.81
C TRP A 423 -18.21 15.10 14.88
N ASN A 424 -17.81 14.34 15.89
CA ASN A 424 -16.85 14.73 16.91
C ASN A 424 -15.42 14.19 16.56
N PRO A 425 -14.37 14.58 17.29
CA PRO A 425 -12.99 14.14 16.99
C PRO A 425 -12.80 12.63 16.90
N ASP A 426 -13.46 11.85 17.78
CA ASP A 426 -13.32 10.40 17.83
C ASP A 426 -14.00 9.73 16.63
N ASN A 427 -15.21 10.15 16.30
CA ASN A 427 -15.94 9.64 15.15
C ASN A 427 -15.30 10.09 13.81
N ALA A 428 -14.76 11.31 13.74
CA ALA A 428 -14.01 11.78 12.59
C ALA A 428 -12.75 10.93 12.38
N TRP A 429 -12.04 10.56 13.45
CA TRP A 429 -10.90 9.67 13.39
C TRP A 429 -11.29 8.25 12.95
N LYS A 430 -12.37 7.70 13.51
CA LYS A 430 -12.92 6.40 13.13
C LYS A 430 -13.32 6.38 11.64
N ALA A 431 -14.01 7.41 11.19
CA ALA A 431 -14.43 7.57 9.80
C ALA A 431 -13.22 7.67 8.85
N LEU A 432 -12.19 8.43 9.23
CA LEU A 432 -10.94 8.51 8.46
C LEU A 432 -10.24 7.15 8.32
N MET A 433 -10.06 6.43 9.43
CA MET A 433 -9.42 5.11 9.39
C MET A 433 -10.19 4.13 8.50
N TRP A 434 -11.53 4.23 8.52
CA TRP A 434 -12.39 3.41 7.68
C TRP A 434 -12.30 3.80 6.21
N GLU A 435 -12.32 5.10 5.92
CA GLU A 435 -12.19 5.59 4.55
C GLU A 435 -10.85 5.22 3.92
N ASN A 436 -9.74 5.31 4.68
CA ASN A 436 -8.44 4.79 4.25
C ASN A 436 -8.50 3.29 3.90
N ARG A 437 -9.17 2.50 4.76
CA ARG A 437 -9.29 1.06 4.54
C ARG A 437 -10.07 0.75 3.26
N LEU A 438 -11.27 1.35 3.08
CA LEU A 438 -12.12 1.08 1.92
C LEU A 438 -11.50 1.59 0.62
N GLU A 439 -10.87 2.76 0.67
CA GLU A 439 -10.26 3.40 -0.49
C GLU A 439 -9.02 2.63 -0.98
N PHE A 440 -8.13 2.22 -0.05
CA PHE A 440 -6.85 1.61 -0.37
C PHE A 440 -6.80 0.10 -0.12
N ALA A 441 -7.93 -0.55 0.09
CA ALA A 441 -8.01 -2.00 0.25
C ALA A 441 -7.25 -2.71 -0.89
N MET A 442 -6.41 -3.68 -0.55
CA MET A 442 -5.56 -4.45 -1.45
C MET A 442 -4.43 -3.66 -2.16
N GLU A 443 -4.17 -2.40 -1.80
CA GLU A 443 -3.07 -1.59 -2.36
C GLU A 443 -1.79 -1.59 -1.48
N GLY A 444 -1.73 -2.42 -0.44
CA GLY A 444 -0.54 -2.57 0.41
C GLY A 444 -0.30 -1.42 1.40
N ARG A 445 -1.31 -0.55 1.67
CA ARG A 445 -1.19 0.60 2.60
C ARG A 445 -1.50 0.21 4.04
N ARG A 446 -2.54 -0.56 4.25
CA ARG A 446 -3.19 -0.85 5.52
C ARG A 446 -2.23 -1.18 6.67
N PHE A 447 -1.29 -2.11 6.49
CA PHE A 447 -0.38 -2.51 7.56
C PHE A 447 0.50 -1.36 8.05
N TYR A 448 1.03 -0.57 7.13
CA TYR A 448 1.88 0.58 7.46
C TYR A 448 1.11 1.69 8.18
N ASP A 449 -0.16 1.90 7.85
CA ASP A 449 -1.01 2.84 8.57
C ASP A 449 -1.30 2.36 10.00
N LEU A 450 -1.62 1.06 10.18
CA LEU A 450 -1.82 0.47 11.50
C LEU A 450 -0.58 0.59 12.40
N VAL A 451 0.61 0.37 11.84
CA VAL A 451 1.88 0.54 12.56
C VAL A 451 2.09 2.02 12.92
N ARG A 452 1.99 2.93 11.96
CA ARG A 452 2.19 4.37 12.17
C ARG A 452 1.19 4.95 13.18
N TRP A 453 -0.06 4.48 13.18
CA TRP A 453 -1.07 4.89 14.16
C TRP A 453 -0.91 4.23 15.53
N GLY A 454 -0.01 3.25 15.68
CA GLY A 454 0.26 2.54 16.94
C GLY A 454 -0.82 1.53 17.34
N ILE A 455 -1.67 1.11 16.41
CA ILE A 455 -2.82 0.21 16.66
C ILE A 455 -2.68 -1.17 16.00
N ALA A 456 -1.51 -1.48 15.42
CA ALA A 456 -1.30 -2.73 14.70
C ALA A 456 -1.57 -3.98 15.56
N ALA A 457 -1.04 -4.02 16.78
CA ALA A 457 -1.19 -5.19 17.66
C ALA A 457 -2.65 -5.45 18.03
N GLU A 458 -3.39 -4.42 18.40
CA GLU A 458 -4.81 -4.54 18.75
C GLU A 458 -5.64 -4.98 17.55
N THR A 459 -5.47 -4.31 16.41
CA THR A 459 -6.20 -4.63 15.18
C THR A 459 -5.93 -6.04 14.71
N MET A 460 -4.65 -6.45 14.65
CA MET A 460 -4.28 -7.77 14.14
C MET A 460 -4.72 -8.89 15.06
N ASN A 461 -4.59 -8.74 16.38
CA ASN A 461 -5.04 -9.78 17.31
C ASN A 461 -6.56 -9.91 17.33
N THR A 462 -7.31 -8.81 17.29
CA THR A 462 -8.79 -8.84 17.12
C THR A 462 -9.18 -9.55 15.81
N TYR A 463 -8.45 -9.29 14.73
CA TYR A 463 -8.65 -9.99 13.46
C TYR A 463 -8.37 -11.50 13.61
N PHE A 464 -7.26 -11.91 14.19
CA PHE A 464 -6.92 -13.32 14.37
C PHE A 464 -7.93 -14.05 15.24
N ASP A 465 -8.36 -13.46 16.35
CA ASP A 465 -9.36 -14.04 17.24
C ASP A 465 -10.70 -14.36 16.53
N LYS A 466 -11.12 -13.49 15.62
CA LYS A 466 -12.36 -13.70 14.85
C LYS A 466 -12.13 -14.60 13.62
N GLU A 467 -11.05 -14.35 12.88
CA GLU A 467 -10.83 -15.01 11.59
C GLU A 467 -10.38 -16.47 11.76
N SER A 468 -9.68 -16.81 12.84
CA SER A 468 -9.30 -18.20 13.14
C SER A 468 -10.53 -19.12 13.31
N GLN A 469 -11.64 -18.58 13.79
CA GLN A 469 -12.91 -19.34 13.87
C GLN A 469 -13.44 -19.73 12.48
N ARG A 470 -13.11 -18.96 11.43
CA ARG A 470 -13.45 -19.20 10.03
C ARG A 470 -12.36 -19.97 9.30
N ARG A 471 -11.12 -19.75 9.70
CA ARG A 471 -9.87 -20.23 9.10
C ARG A 471 -8.97 -20.83 10.17
N PRO A 472 -9.18 -22.10 10.56
CA PRO A 472 -8.45 -22.71 11.69
C PRO A 472 -6.93 -22.69 11.56
N TRP A 473 -6.38 -22.53 10.35
CA TRP A 473 -4.94 -22.41 10.15
C TRP A 473 -4.36 -21.10 10.72
N LEU A 474 -5.20 -20.11 11.06
CA LEU A 474 -4.82 -18.90 11.78
C LEU A 474 -4.77 -19.07 13.30
N ASP A 475 -5.07 -20.24 13.86
CA ASP A 475 -4.98 -20.49 15.32
C ASP A 475 -3.57 -20.26 15.88
N VAL A 476 -2.55 -20.36 15.03
CA VAL A 476 -1.14 -20.07 15.41
C VAL A 476 -0.77 -18.60 15.26
N ALA A 477 -1.64 -17.80 14.66
CA ALA A 477 -1.35 -16.40 14.35
C ALA A 477 -1.44 -15.55 15.62
N TYR A 478 -0.42 -14.72 15.82
CA TYR A 478 -0.38 -13.79 16.95
C TYR A 478 0.60 -12.66 16.67
N PHE A 479 0.14 -11.42 16.86
CA PHE A 479 0.96 -10.23 16.74
C PHE A 479 1.53 -9.84 18.10
N THR A 480 2.82 -9.95 18.25
CA THR A 480 3.55 -9.54 19.45
C THR A 480 3.87 -8.06 19.40
N LYS A 481 3.16 -7.28 20.23
CA LYS A 481 3.39 -5.84 20.38
C LYS A 481 4.84 -5.54 20.77
N GLY A 482 5.44 -4.58 20.09
CA GLY A 482 6.85 -4.20 20.31
C GLY A 482 7.87 -5.07 19.59
N ARG A 483 7.41 -6.00 18.73
CA ARG A 483 8.23 -6.87 17.90
C ARG A 483 7.76 -6.87 16.45
N ASP A 484 6.49 -7.15 16.22
CA ASP A 484 5.97 -7.51 14.90
C ASP A 484 5.56 -6.29 14.04
N GLU A 485 5.67 -5.09 14.57
CA GLU A 485 5.54 -3.84 13.81
C GLU A 485 6.55 -3.80 12.66
N TYR A 486 7.74 -4.37 12.89
CA TYR A 486 8.81 -4.41 11.90
C TYR A 486 9.33 -5.84 11.69
N LEU A 487 9.96 -6.09 10.55
CA LEU A 487 10.65 -7.35 10.32
C LEU A 487 12.01 -7.37 11.02
N PRO A 488 12.52 -8.55 11.37
CA PRO A 488 13.89 -8.67 11.87
C PRO A 488 14.90 -8.28 10.81
N ILE A 489 16.03 -7.71 11.23
CA ILE A 489 17.19 -7.60 10.37
C ILE A 489 17.58 -9.02 9.93
N PRO A 490 17.75 -9.29 8.61
CA PRO A 490 18.01 -10.65 8.15
C PRO A 490 19.27 -11.26 8.79
N GLN A 491 19.20 -12.52 9.18
CA GLN A 491 20.31 -13.21 9.84
C GLN A 491 21.61 -13.17 9.02
N ALA A 492 21.50 -13.26 7.70
CA ALA A 492 22.67 -13.16 6.80
C ALA A 492 23.37 -11.79 6.94
N GLN A 493 22.60 -10.72 7.12
CA GLN A 493 23.13 -9.36 7.30
C GLN A 493 23.70 -9.14 8.70
N MET A 494 23.08 -9.73 9.74
CA MET A 494 23.64 -9.75 11.08
C MET A 494 25.01 -10.42 11.08
N ASN A 495 25.13 -11.57 10.42
CA ASN A 495 26.40 -12.29 10.32
C ASN A 495 27.45 -11.51 9.48
N TRP A 496 27.02 -10.90 8.39
CA TRP A 496 27.90 -10.11 7.51
C TRP A 496 28.50 -8.90 8.24
N SER A 497 27.69 -8.21 9.06
CA SER A 497 28.10 -7.00 9.78
C SER A 497 29.08 -7.26 10.95
N GLN A 498 29.32 -8.53 11.32
CA GLN A 498 30.24 -8.93 12.39
C GLN A 498 30.04 -8.16 13.71
N GLY A 499 28.77 -7.88 14.06
CA GLY A 499 28.40 -7.20 15.30
C GLY A 499 28.17 -5.69 15.17
N VAL A 500 28.33 -5.12 13.99
CA VAL A 500 28.03 -3.70 13.74
C VAL A 500 26.51 -3.45 13.70
N TYR A 501 25.72 -4.42 13.19
CA TYR A 501 24.26 -4.31 13.19
C TYR A 501 23.66 -4.77 14.50
N VAL A 502 22.60 -4.08 14.91
CA VAL A 502 21.79 -4.40 16.09
C VAL A 502 20.44 -4.93 15.60
N GLN A 503 20.00 -6.04 16.18
CA GLN A 503 18.72 -6.65 15.84
C GLN A 503 17.54 -5.87 16.41
N ASN A 504 16.40 -5.92 15.72
CA ASN A 504 15.15 -5.37 16.22
C ASN A 504 14.68 -6.10 17.50
N PRO A 505 14.01 -5.39 18.42
CA PRO A 505 13.52 -5.98 19.68
C PRO A 505 12.69 -7.25 19.44
N GLY A 506 12.92 -8.26 20.29
CA GLY A 506 12.15 -9.50 20.26
C GLY A 506 12.60 -10.57 19.25
N TYR A 507 13.66 -10.29 18.45
CA TYR A 507 14.22 -11.22 17.46
C TYR A 507 15.63 -11.70 17.82
#